data_d1390fce80d402ebba6a1186f253e379
#
_entry.id   d1390fce80d402ebba6a1186f253e379
#
_cell.length_a   1.000
_cell.length_b   1.000
_cell.length_c   1.000
_cell.angle_alpha   90.00
_cell.angle_beta   90.00
_cell.angle_gamma   90.00
#
_symmetry.space_group_name_H-M   'P 1'
#
loop_
_entity.id
_entity.type
_entity.pdbx_description
1 polymer ?
#
loop_
_entity_poly.entity_id
_entity_poly.type
_entity_poly.pdbx_seq_one_letter_code
_entity_poly.pdbx_strand_id
1 'polypeptide(L)'
;MMFLAEVVIAIALTLCLYTYVGYPLILRILSGSRRSRSVQPPGGSFRAWPQISIVIPVYNEAAIIANTLERILAIDYPSDRRQILVVSDASMDATDDIVMGLAPRGVELLRLRQRCGKTGAENAARPHLTGEIIINTDASVRIDEAAVKHLVSAFDDPSVGVASGRDVSVSNLDDHLNPGEQAYVGYEMWVRDLETSLSGIVGASGCLYAVRRDLHMSSMPEGLSRDFAAALMARERGYCAVSVTAAICYVPRGTSLRREYVRKVRTMARGLRTLWHKRILLSPSRHGRFAWMLWSHKLCRWLTPWTVLLAAAAVAALTPRHWWAATTLAAGGAAAFLTAIGWIWPEGRPLPRLIALPSYAVSGNIAVLHAWIRAVGGRGTALWEPTRRGLTSRAVDRASRPV
;
A
#
# COMPACT_ATOMS: atom_id res chain seq x y z
N MET A 1 36.26 11.26 18.32
CA MET A 1 35.72 10.52 17.14
C MET A 1 35.07 9.19 17.53
N MET A 2 35.71 8.35 18.37
CA MET A 2 35.12 7.04 18.79
C MET A 2 33.76 7.20 19.48
N PHE A 3 33.68 8.00 20.51
CA PHE A 3 32.43 8.27 21.22
C PHE A 3 31.29 8.72 20.28
N LEU A 4 31.58 9.58 19.31
CA LEU A 4 30.58 10.01 18.33
C LEU A 4 30.09 8.84 17.45
N ALA A 5 31.01 7.94 17.02
CA ALA A 5 30.64 6.76 16.24
C ALA A 5 29.75 5.81 17.04
N GLU A 6 30.07 5.57 18.31
CA GLU A 6 29.26 4.73 19.20
C GLU A 6 27.87 5.33 19.43
N VAL A 7 27.78 6.66 19.62
CA VAL A 7 26.49 7.36 19.74
C VAL A 7 25.64 7.22 18.47
N VAL A 8 26.26 7.38 17.29
CA VAL A 8 25.54 7.22 16.01
C VAL A 8 25.01 5.80 15.85
N ILE A 9 25.80 4.78 16.19
CA ILE A 9 25.38 3.39 16.15
C ILE A 9 24.21 3.16 17.13
N ALA A 10 24.33 3.66 18.37
CA ALA A 10 23.29 3.52 19.39
C ALA A 10 21.96 4.18 18.95
N ILE A 11 22.01 5.38 18.37
CA ILE A 11 20.84 6.07 17.83
C ILE A 11 20.20 5.25 16.70
N ALA A 12 21.00 4.73 15.77
CA ALA A 12 20.50 3.94 14.64
C ALA A 12 19.84 2.64 15.13
N LEU A 13 20.46 1.92 16.06
CA LEU A 13 19.90 0.70 16.65
C LEU A 13 18.60 0.99 17.40
N THR A 14 18.59 2.06 18.21
CA THR A 14 17.41 2.49 18.97
C THR A 14 16.25 2.84 18.02
N LEU A 15 16.52 3.60 16.95
CA LEU A 15 15.49 3.94 15.97
C LEU A 15 14.95 2.70 15.25
N CYS A 16 15.82 1.80 14.81
CA CYS A 16 15.41 0.55 14.18
C CYS A 16 14.56 -0.31 15.14
N LEU A 17 15.03 -0.52 16.35
CA LEU A 17 14.32 -1.31 17.37
C LEU A 17 12.98 -0.67 17.72
N TYR A 18 12.97 0.65 17.94
CA TYR A 18 11.73 1.38 18.18
C TYR A 18 10.75 1.22 17.03
N THR A 19 11.20 1.45 15.80
CA THR A 19 10.32 1.50 14.62
C THR A 19 9.66 0.15 14.32
N TYR A 20 10.40 -0.95 14.43
CA TYR A 20 9.92 -2.26 14.02
C TYR A 20 9.42 -3.14 15.17
N VAL A 21 9.84 -2.86 16.41
CA VAL A 21 9.45 -3.65 17.58
C VAL A 21 8.77 -2.79 18.64
N GLY A 22 9.39 -1.68 19.04
CA GLY A 22 8.90 -0.82 20.12
C GLY A 22 7.53 -0.21 19.81
N TYR A 23 7.39 0.37 18.61
CA TYR A 23 6.12 0.99 18.20
C TYR A 23 4.94 0.01 18.18
N PRO A 24 5.00 -1.17 17.52
CA PRO A 24 3.92 -2.14 17.58
C PRO A 24 3.65 -2.67 19.00
N LEU A 25 4.69 -2.85 19.81
CA LEU A 25 4.53 -3.28 21.20
C LEU A 25 3.77 -2.23 22.02
N ILE A 26 4.12 -0.96 21.88
CA ILE A 26 3.41 0.16 22.52
C ILE A 26 1.95 0.20 22.05
N LEU A 27 1.70 0.06 20.73
CA LEU A 27 0.35 -0.02 20.20
C LEU A 27 -0.43 -1.18 20.85
N ARG A 28 0.17 -2.37 20.96
CA ARG A 28 -0.46 -3.55 21.55
C ARG A 28 -0.82 -3.32 23.02
N ILE A 29 0.07 -2.72 23.81
CA ILE A 29 -0.18 -2.37 25.21
C ILE A 29 -1.34 -1.37 25.32
N LEU A 30 -1.32 -0.32 24.48
CA LEU A 30 -2.34 0.72 24.51
C LEU A 30 -3.69 0.26 23.96
N SER A 31 -3.71 -0.70 23.03
CA SER A 31 -4.94 -1.30 22.50
C SER A 31 -5.57 -2.30 23.45
N GLY A 32 -4.77 -3.04 24.23
CA GLY A 32 -5.26 -4.04 25.20
C GLY A 32 -6.08 -3.46 26.35
N SER A 33 -5.93 -2.16 26.64
CA SER A 33 -6.71 -1.45 27.68
C SER A 33 -8.03 -0.88 27.19
N ARG A 34 -8.39 -1.02 25.93
CA ARG A 34 -9.63 -0.48 25.36
C ARG A 34 -10.45 -1.60 24.73
N ARG A 35 -11.79 -1.53 24.88
CA ARG A 35 -12.70 -2.34 24.06
C ARG A 35 -12.33 -2.11 22.61
N SER A 36 -11.82 -3.15 21.95
CA SER A 36 -11.42 -3.13 20.55
C SER A 36 -12.57 -2.51 19.74
N ARG A 37 -12.27 -1.48 18.94
CA ARG A 37 -13.13 -1.12 17.81
C ARG A 37 -13.05 -2.29 16.82
N SER A 38 -13.73 -3.38 17.12
CA SER A 38 -13.96 -4.41 16.13
C SER A 38 -14.95 -3.84 15.14
N VAL A 39 -14.53 -3.66 13.89
CA VAL A 39 -15.46 -3.52 12.79
C VAL A 39 -16.27 -4.82 12.80
N GLN A 40 -17.53 -4.74 13.27
CA GLN A 40 -18.37 -5.93 13.38
C GLN A 40 -18.55 -6.55 11.98
N PRO A 41 -18.60 -7.88 11.89
CA PRO A 41 -19.01 -8.52 10.65
C PRO A 41 -20.41 -8.00 10.24
N PRO A 42 -20.76 -8.01 8.95
CA PRO A 42 -22.02 -7.51 8.46
C PRO A 42 -23.16 -8.31 9.09
N GLY A 43 -23.60 -7.86 10.25
CA GLY A 43 -24.72 -8.38 11.05
C GLY A 43 -25.93 -7.45 11.00
N GLY A 44 -26.03 -6.66 9.93
CA GLY A 44 -27.26 -6.03 9.50
C GLY A 44 -27.79 -4.90 10.37
N SER A 45 -27.21 -3.69 10.32
CA SER A 45 -27.98 -2.51 10.71
C SER A 45 -28.35 -1.61 9.53
N PHE A 46 -27.89 -1.88 8.32
CA PHE A 46 -28.45 -1.18 7.16
C PHE A 46 -29.88 -1.66 6.91
N ARG A 47 -30.87 -0.77 7.07
CA ARG A 47 -32.23 -1.01 6.54
C ARG A 47 -32.22 -1.21 5.02
N ALA A 48 -31.24 -0.61 4.32
CA ALA A 48 -30.92 -0.82 2.92
C ALA A 48 -29.45 -0.50 2.69
N TRP A 49 -28.74 -1.31 1.90
CA TRP A 49 -27.34 -1.05 1.51
C TRP A 49 -27.21 0.33 0.84
N PRO A 50 -26.23 1.17 1.20
CA PRO A 50 -26.02 2.46 0.57
C PRO A 50 -25.61 2.31 -0.90
N GLN A 51 -25.80 3.36 -1.70
CA GLN A 51 -25.29 3.38 -3.05
C GLN A 51 -23.77 3.52 -3.04
N ILE A 52 -23.07 2.69 -3.82
CA ILE A 52 -21.61 2.72 -3.95
C ILE A 52 -21.19 2.99 -5.40
N SER A 53 -19.99 3.58 -5.57
CA SER A 53 -19.30 3.64 -6.85
C SER A 53 -17.96 2.92 -6.74
N ILE A 54 -17.72 1.92 -7.61
CA ILE A 54 -16.44 1.21 -7.71
C ILE A 54 -15.64 1.87 -8.82
N VAL A 55 -14.49 2.44 -8.51
CA VAL A 55 -13.62 3.18 -9.42
C VAL A 55 -12.38 2.36 -9.74
N ILE A 56 -12.13 2.14 -11.03
CA ILE A 56 -11.05 1.29 -11.53
C ILE A 56 -10.25 2.08 -12.57
N PRO A 57 -9.16 2.77 -12.17
CA PRO A 57 -8.26 3.40 -13.12
C PRO A 57 -7.46 2.33 -13.89
N VAL A 58 -7.43 2.46 -15.22
CA VAL A 58 -6.75 1.51 -16.11
C VAL A 58 -5.86 2.23 -17.12
N TYR A 59 -4.78 1.57 -17.54
CA TYR A 59 -3.94 1.98 -18.65
C TYR A 59 -3.29 0.76 -19.30
N ASN A 60 -3.69 0.42 -20.53
CA ASN A 60 -3.17 -0.73 -21.29
C ASN A 60 -3.26 -2.04 -20.50
N GLU A 61 -4.46 -2.39 -20.05
CA GLU A 61 -4.77 -3.58 -19.25
C GLU A 61 -5.64 -4.61 -20.00
N ALA A 62 -5.61 -4.61 -21.34
CA ALA A 62 -6.42 -5.51 -22.18
C ALA A 62 -6.28 -7.00 -21.79
N ALA A 63 -5.09 -7.40 -21.34
CA ALA A 63 -4.82 -8.79 -20.97
C ALA A 63 -5.59 -9.28 -19.71
N ILE A 64 -6.05 -8.35 -18.85
CA ILE A 64 -6.61 -8.74 -17.55
C ILE A 64 -7.97 -8.12 -17.27
N ILE A 65 -8.32 -7.01 -17.93
CA ILE A 65 -9.49 -6.22 -17.57
C ILE A 65 -10.81 -6.99 -17.68
N ALA A 66 -10.95 -7.86 -18.67
CA ALA A 66 -12.15 -8.70 -18.83
C ALA A 66 -12.40 -9.56 -17.59
N ASN A 67 -11.38 -10.32 -17.15
CA ASN A 67 -11.49 -11.17 -15.96
C ASN A 67 -11.72 -10.36 -14.69
N THR A 68 -11.08 -9.18 -14.56
CA THR A 68 -11.28 -8.29 -13.42
C THR A 68 -12.72 -7.81 -13.35
N LEU A 69 -13.31 -7.37 -14.46
CA LEU A 69 -14.69 -6.89 -14.50
C LEU A 69 -15.71 -8.00 -14.25
N GLU A 70 -15.47 -9.22 -14.78
CA GLU A 70 -16.31 -10.39 -14.47
C GLU A 70 -16.39 -10.63 -12.96
N ARG A 71 -15.23 -10.57 -12.26
CA ARG A 71 -15.18 -10.73 -10.80
C ARG A 71 -15.85 -9.59 -10.05
N ILE A 72 -15.74 -8.36 -10.54
CA ILE A 72 -16.40 -7.19 -9.92
C ILE A 72 -17.91 -7.28 -10.13
N LEU A 73 -18.37 -7.78 -11.26
CA LEU A 73 -19.79 -8.05 -11.51
C LEU A 73 -20.35 -9.15 -10.61
N ALA A 74 -19.50 -10.09 -10.16
CA ALA A 74 -19.88 -11.20 -9.27
C ALA A 74 -19.81 -10.84 -7.77
N ILE A 75 -19.39 -9.61 -7.40
CA ILE A 75 -19.32 -9.17 -5.99
C ILE A 75 -20.69 -9.26 -5.34
N ASP A 76 -20.73 -9.80 -4.11
CA ASP A 76 -21.95 -9.86 -3.28
C ASP A 76 -22.35 -8.47 -2.78
N TYR A 77 -22.98 -7.70 -3.66
CA TYR A 77 -23.56 -6.39 -3.38
C TYR A 77 -24.75 -6.14 -4.33
N PRO A 78 -25.87 -5.52 -3.86
CA PRO A 78 -27.03 -5.28 -4.71
C PRO A 78 -26.66 -4.56 -6.01
N SER A 79 -27.06 -5.11 -7.14
CA SER A 79 -26.69 -4.60 -8.47
C SER A 79 -27.29 -3.22 -8.77
N ASP A 80 -28.48 -2.92 -8.23
CA ASP A 80 -29.16 -1.63 -8.32
C ASP A 80 -28.56 -0.57 -7.41
N ARG A 81 -27.64 -0.93 -6.52
CA ARG A 81 -26.96 -0.06 -5.56
C ARG A 81 -25.47 0.10 -5.84
N ARG A 82 -24.99 -0.37 -6.97
CA ARG A 82 -23.57 -0.24 -7.35
C ARG A 82 -23.41 0.37 -8.72
N GLN A 83 -22.55 1.36 -8.83
CA GLN A 83 -21.96 1.86 -10.06
C GLN A 83 -20.58 1.25 -10.25
N ILE A 84 -20.25 0.80 -11.46
CA ILE A 84 -18.91 0.31 -11.83
C ILE A 84 -18.35 1.25 -12.89
N LEU A 85 -17.38 2.10 -12.52
CA LEU A 85 -16.77 3.09 -13.39
C LEU A 85 -15.32 2.75 -13.67
N VAL A 86 -15.02 2.35 -14.90
CA VAL A 86 -13.66 2.17 -15.40
C VAL A 86 -13.17 3.51 -15.95
N VAL A 87 -12.00 3.96 -15.48
CA VAL A 87 -11.39 5.21 -15.93
C VAL A 87 -10.14 4.89 -16.74
N SER A 88 -10.26 4.96 -18.06
CA SER A 88 -9.14 4.72 -18.98
C SER A 88 -8.26 5.95 -19.07
N ASP A 89 -7.01 5.82 -18.61
CA ASP A 89 -5.97 6.87 -18.64
C ASP A 89 -5.30 6.93 -20.04
N ALA A 90 -6.11 7.15 -21.08
CA ALA A 90 -5.74 7.16 -22.49
C ALA A 90 -5.08 5.85 -22.95
N SER A 91 -5.72 4.70 -22.71
CA SER A 91 -5.25 3.39 -23.18
C SER A 91 -5.14 3.37 -24.71
N MET A 92 -4.14 2.63 -25.23
CA MET A 92 -3.84 2.49 -26.65
C MET A 92 -3.96 1.04 -27.15
N ASP A 93 -4.33 0.12 -26.27
CA ASP A 93 -4.61 -1.28 -26.60
C ASP A 93 -6.14 -1.53 -26.62
N ALA A 94 -6.56 -2.78 -26.66
CA ALA A 94 -7.97 -3.16 -26.68
C ALA A 94 -8.71 -2.98 -25.33
N THR A 95 -8.11 -2.31 -24.32
CA THR A 95 -8.73 -2.13 -23.00
C THR A 95 -10.11 -1.51 -23.09
N ASP A 96 -10.25 -0.41 -23.83
CA ASP A 96 -11.49 0.35 -23.91
C ASP A 96 -12.59 -0.43 -24.63
N ASP A 97 -12.26 -1.14 -25.70
CA ASP A 97 -13.21 -1.98 -26.45
C ASP A 97 -13.77 -3.12 -25.58
N ILE A 98 -12.90 -3.74 -24.79
CA ILE A 98 -13.30 -4.80 -23.84
C ILE A 98 -14.26 -4.23 -22.79
N VAL A 99 -13.97 -3.05 -22.25
CA VAL A 99 -14.84 -2.40 -21.25
C VAL A 99 -16.19 -2.04 -21.86
N MET A 100 -16.21 -1.44 -23.07
CA MET A 100 -17.43 -1.10 -23.78
C MET A 100 -18.30 -2.33 -24.08
N GLY A 101 -17.69 -3.49 -24.36
CA GLY A 101 -18.41 -4.75 -24.51
C GLY A 101 -19.20 -5.20 -23.27
N LEU A 102 -18.85 -4.68 -22.09
CA LEU A 102 -19.56 -4.98 -20.81
C LEU A 102 -20.53 -3.87 -20.41
N ALA A 103 -20.74 -2.83 -21.22
CA ALA A 103 -21.70 -1.76 -20.96
C ALA A 103 -23.15 -2.29 -20.75
N PRO A 104 -23.66 -3.28 -21.52
CA PRO A 104 -24.99 -3.86 -21.28
C PRO A 104 -25.16 -4.50 -19.90
N ARG A 105 -24.05 -4.80 -19.21
CA ARG A 105 -24.02 -5.39 -17.86
C ARG A 105 -23.80 -4.33 -16.76
N GLY A 106 -23.85 -3.03 -17.10
CA GLY A 106 -23.76 -1.92 -16.15
C GLY A 106 -22.32 -1.47 -15.85
N VAL A 107 -21.36 -1.74 -16.74
CA VAL A 107 -20.01 -1.21 -16.63
C VAL A 107 -19.92 0.09 -17.44
N GLU A 108 -19.50 1.17 -16.80
CA GLU A 108 -19.32 2.49 -17.41
C GLU A 108 -17.85 2.72 -17.75
N LEU A 109 -17.59 3.34 -18.92
CA LEU A 109 -16.25 3.76 -19.35
C LEU A 109 -16.13 5.28 -19.38
N LEU A 110 -15.16 5.80 -18.62
CA LEU A 110 -14.68 7.18 -18.75
C LEU A 110 -13.30 7.16 -19.39
N ARG A 111 -13.21 7.55 -20.67
CA ARG A 111 -11.93 7.67 -21.36
C ARG A 111 -11.35 9.07 -21.24
N LEU A 112 -10.11 9.17 -20.78
CA LEU A 112 -9.37 10.44 -20.71
C LEU A 112 -8.69 10.73 -22.05
N ARG A 113 -8.57 12.01 -22.42
CA ARG A 113 -7.92 12.44 -23.66
C ARG A 113 -6.40 12.28 -23.62
N GLN A 114 -5.81 12.39 -22.43
CA GLN A 114 -4.36 12.28 -22.23
C GLN A 114 -4.06 11.60 -20.90
N ARG A 115 -2.87 11.03 -20.81
CA ARG A 115 -2.39 10.38 -19.58
C ARG A 115 -2.18 11.39 -18.46
N CYS A 116 -2.78 11.15 -17.30
CA CYS A 116 -2.62 11.93 -16.09
C CYS A 116 -2.27 11.08 -14.85
N GLY A 117 -2.13 9.76 -15.04
CA GLY A 117 -1.80 8.81 -14.00
C GLY A 117 -2.96 8.49 -13.07
N LYS A 118 -2.75 7.51 -12.15
CA LYS A 118 -3.82 6.98 -11.28
C LYS A 118 -4.59 8.08 -10.53
N THR A 119 -3.89 8.99 -9.85
CA THR A 119 -4.54 10.07 -9.08
C THR A 119 -5.28 11.05 -9.98
N GLY A 120 -4.74 11.36 -11.18
CA GLY A 120 -5.41 12.19 -12.19
C GLY A 120 -6.68 11.51 -12.70
N ALA A 121 -6.63 10.22 -13.00
CA ALA A 121 -7.80 9.43 -13.41
C ALA A 121 -8.89 9.40 -12.32
N GLU A 122 -8.50 9.16 -11.06
CA GLU A 122 -9.43 9.21 -9.92
C GLU A 122 -10.01 10.63 -9.69
N ASN A 123 -9.23 11.70 -9.96
CA ASN A 123 -9.74 13.08 -9.95
C ASN A 123 -10.79 13.31 -11.06
N ALA A 124 -10.53 12.82 -12.26
CA ALA A 124 -11.44 12.94 -13.39
C ALA A 124 -12.75 12.17 -13.20
N ALA A 125 -12.70 11.05 -12.47
CA ALA A 125 -13.89 10.27 -12.14
C ALA A 125 -14.91 11.01 -11.26
N ARG A 126 -14.47 11.94 -10.41
CA ARG A 126 -15.31 12.57 -9.35
C ARG A 126 -16.68 13.06 -9.81
N PRO A 127 -16.81 13.86 -10.90
CA PRO A 127 -18.12 14.35 -11.33
C PRO A 127 -19.07 13.26 -11.81
N HIS A 128 -18.57 12.07 -12.13
CA HIS A 128 -19.35 10.93 -12.63
C HIS A 128 -19.77 9.96 -11.52
N LEU A 129 -19.29 10.14 -10.28
CA LEU A 129 -19.59 9.22 -9.18
C LEU A 129 -20.97 9.51 -8.58
N THR A 130 -21.77 8.48 -8.41
CA THR A 130 -23.12 8.56 -7.86
C THR A 130 -23.21 8.02 -6.43
N GLY A 131 -22.31 7.13 -6.03
CA GLY A 131 -22.32 6.46 -4.73
C GLY A 131 -22.07 7.40 -3.54
N GLU A 132 -22.63 7.05 -2.39
CA GLU A 132 -22.35 7.68 -1.09
C GLU A 132 -20.99 7.25 -0.54
N ILE A 133 -20.56 6.03 -0.90
CA ILE A 133 -19.28 5.45 -0.56
C ILE A 133 -18.55 5.10 -1.87
N ILE A 134 -17.31 5.55 -2.00
CA ILE A 134 -16.50 5.32 -3.18
C ILE A 134 -15.47 4.22 -2.88
N ILE A 135 -15.53 3.13 -3.64
CA ILE A 135 -14.59 2.00 -3.55
C ILE A 135 -13.51 2.20 -4.61
N ASN A 136 -12.27 2.26 -4.20
CA ASN A 136 -11.12 2.39 -5.10
C ASN A 136 -10.36 1.08 -5.14
N THR A 137 -10.04 0.58 -6.35
CA THR A 137 -9.26 -0.64 -6.56
C THR A 137 -8.41 -0.56 -7.81
N ASP A 138 -7.40 -1.42 -7.93
CA ASP A 138 -6.57 -1.56 -9.14
C ASP A 138 -7.11 -2.69 -10.03
N ALA A 139 -6.96 -2.57 -11.34
CA ALA A 139 -7.37 -3.58 -12.32
C ALA A 139 -6.73 -4.96 -12.09
N SER A 140 -5.54 -5.00 -11.50
CA SER A 140 -4.81 -6.24 -11.24
C SER A 140 -5.12 -6.90 -9.89
N VAL A 141 -6.04 -6.33 -9.10
CA VAL A 141 -6.43 -6.84 -7.78
C VAL A 141 -7.67 -7.71 -7.92
N ARG A 142 -7.64 -8.88 -7.29
CA ARG A 142 -8.83 -9.72 -7.15
C ARG A 142 -9.49 -9.44 -5.81
N ILE A 143 -10.69 -8.93 -5.84
CA ILE A 143 -11.51 -8.66 -4.65
C ILE A 143 -12.27 -9.94 -4.28
N ASP A 144 -12.30 -10.29 -3.00
CA ASP A 144 -13.18 -11.32 -2.47
C ASP A 144 -14.65 -10.89 -2.61
N GLU A 145 -15.55 -11.82 -2.90
CA GLU A 145 -16.95 -11.50 -3.18
C GLU A 145 -17.62 -10.74 -2.04
N ALA A 146 -17.32 -11.08 -0.79
CA ALA A 146 -17.88 -10.43 0.40
C ALA A 146 -17.14 -9.15 0.82
N ALA A 147 -15.96 -8.88 0.25
CA ALA A 147 -15.08 -7.81 0.74
C ALA A 147 -15.72 -6.43 0.71
N VAL A 148 -16.52 -6.13 -0.33
CA VAL A 148 -17.19 -4.83 -0.47
C VAL A 148 -18.23 -4.63 0.63
N LYS A 149 -19.03 -5.65 0.96
CA LYS A 149 -19.97 -5.58 2.09
C LYS A 149 -19.25 -5.32 3.41
N HIS A 150 -18.12 -6.00 3.65
CA HIS A 150 -17.32 -5.77 4.84
C HIS A 150 -16.76 -4.35 4.91
N LEU A 151 -16.27 -3.78 3.79
CA LEU A 151 -15.82 -2.39 3.75
C LEU A 151 -16.95 -1.42 4.05
N VAL A 152 -18.10 -1.61 3.41
CA VAL A 152 -19.25 -0.73 3.55
C VAL A 152 -19.79 -0.76 4.97
N SER A 153 -19.85 -1.93 5.61
CA SER A 153 -20.31 -2.06 7.01
C SER A 153 -19.46 -1.24 8.01
N ALA A 154 -18.22 -0.92 7.68
CA ALA A 154 -17.41 -0.07 8.55
C ALA A 154 -17.98 1.37 8.68
N PHE A 155 -18.78 1.82 7.72
CA PHE A 155 -19.38 3.16 7.70
C PHE A 155 -20.67 3.25 8.51
N ASP A 156 -21.14 2.16 9.13
CA ASP A 156 -22.18 2.19 10.16
C ASP A 156 -21.75 3.04 11.36
N ASP A 157 -20.43 3.07 11.64
CA ASP A 157 -19.84 4.05 12.54
C ASP A 157 -19.69 5.40 11.80
N PRO A 158 -20.46 6.45 12.19
CA PRO A 158 -20.39 7.75 11.53
C PRO A 158 -19.02 8.42 11.66
N SER A 159 -18.20 7.99 12.59
CA SER A 159 -16.82 8.50 12.76
C SER A 159 -15.83 7.94 11.74
N VAL A 160 -16.21 6.89 10.99
CA VAL A 160 -15.37 6.29 9.95
C VAL A 160 -15.54 7.05 8.63
N GLY A 161 -14.46 7.61 8.14
CA GLY A 161 -14.38 8.29 6.83
C GLY A 161 -13.71 7.46 5.74
N VAL A 162 -12.83 6.52 6.13
CA VAL A 162 -12.09 5.63 5.24
C VAL A 162 -12.03 4.22 5.82
N ALA A 163 -12.29 3.21 5.00
CA ALA A 163 -12.12 1.80 5.33
C ALA A 163 -11.12 1.16 4.36
N SER A 164 -10.07 0.52 4.87
CA SER A 164 -9.03 -0.12 4.08
C SER A 164 -9.16 -1.63 4.14
N GLY A 165 -9.13 -2.29 2.98
CA GLY A 165 -9.11 -3.75 2.88
C GLY A 165 -7.77 -4.36 3.34
N ARG A 166 -7.79 -5.68 3.48
CA ARG A 166 -6.64 -6.52 3.79
C ARG A 166 -6.02 -7.09 2.53
N ASP A 167 -4.77 -6.72 2.29
CA ASP A 167 -3.99 -7.26 1.17
C ASP A 167 -3.46 -8.66 1.51
N VAL A 168 -3.75 -9.62 0.63
CA VAL A 168 -3.16 -10.95 0.66
C VAL A 168 -2.30 -11.11 -0.59
N SER A 169 -1.00 -11.29 -0.39
CA SER A 169 -0.06 -11.50 -1.50
C SER A 169 -0.24 -12.89 -2.09
N VAL A 170 -0.42 -12.98 -3.41
CA VAL A 170 -0.52 -14.24 -4.14
C VAL A 170 0.53 -14.32 -5.24
N SER A 171 1.07 -15.50 -5.52
CA SER A 171 1.95 -15.73 -6.67
C SER A 171 1.15 -16.15 -7.90
N ASN A 172 1.68 -15.84 -9.08
CA ASN A 172 1.10 -16.27 -10.36
C ASN A 172 1.66 -17.61 -10.85
N LEU A 173 2.74 -18.08 -10.24
CA LEU A 173 3.45 -19.30 -10.62
C LEU A 173 3.67 -20.12 -9.35
N ASP A 174 3.10 -21.30 -9.32
CA ASP A 174 3.26 -22.36 -8.31
C ASP A 174 4.15 -22.00 -7.11
N ASP A 175 3.53 -21.50 -6.03
CA ASP A 175 4.06 -21.38 -4.65
C ASP A 175 5.32 -20.55 -4.35
N HIS A 176 5.85 -19.77 -5.27
CA HIS A 176 7.08 -18.99 -5.02
C HIS A 176 6.85 -17.49 -4.85
N LEU A 177 6.18 -17.12 -3.74
CA LEU A 177 6.16 -15.73 -3.28
C LEU A 177 7.55 -15.34 -2.75
N ASN A 178 7.92 -14.05 -2.91
CA ASN A 178 9.06 -13.53 -2.17
C ASN A 178 8.75 -13.56 -0.66
N PRO A 179 9.42 -14.42 0.14
CA PRO A 179 9.07 -14.60 1.56
C PRO A 179 9.21 -13.30 2.37
N GLY A 180 10.16 -12.43 1.99
CA GLY A 180 10.35 -11.15 2.65
C GLY A 180 9.22 -10.16 2.40
N GLU A 181 8.65 -10.14 1.18
CA GLU A 181 7.51 -9.28 0.88
C GLU A 181 6.24 -9.77 1.56
N GLN A 182 6.00 -11.08 1.56
CA GLN A 182 4.85 -11.69 2.23
C GLN A 182 4.87 -11.41 3.74
N ALA A 183 6.01 -11.62 4.39
CA ALA A 183 6.19 -11.34 5.81
C ALA A 183 5.98 -9.85 6.12
N TYR A 184 6.49 -8.95 5.26
CA TYR A 184 6.31 -7.51 5.41
C TYR A 184 4.84 -7.09 5.27
N VAL A 185 4.11 -7.62 4.30
CA VAL A 185 2.68 -7.32 4.13
C VAL A 185 1.89 -7.80 5.34
N GLY A 186 2.14 -9.02 5.83
CA GLY A 186 1.50 -9.56 7.03
C GLY A 186 1.75 -8.68 8.27
N TYR A 187 3.00 -8.24 8.46
CA TYR A 187 3.38 -7.32 9.53
C TYR A 187 2.67 -5.96 9.39
N GLU A 188 2.59 -5.40 8.19
CA GLU A 188 1.90 -4.13 7.94
C GLU A 188 0.41 -4.23 8.27
N MET A 189 -0.25 -5.33 7.89
CA MET A 189 -1.67 -5.55 8.22
C MET A 189 -1.88 -5.65 9.73
N TRP A 190 -1.03 -6.40 10.44
CA TRP A 190 -1.09 -6.50 11.89
C TRP A 190 -0.92 -5.14 12.59
N VAL A 191 0.03 -4.31 12.15
CA VAL A 191 0.21 -2.95 12.69
C VAL A 191 -1.02 -2.10 12.46
N ARG A 192 -1.65 -2.16 11.27
CA ARG A 192 -2.88 -1.42 10.97
C ARG A 192 -4.05 -1.84 11.84
N ASP A 193 -4.16 -3.12 12.18
CA ASP A 193 -5.22 -3.60 13.08
C ASP A 193 -5.04 -3.02 14.50
N LEU A 194 -3.79 -2.93 14.98
CA LEU A 194 -3.48 -2.27 16.26
C LEU A 194 -3.77 -0.76 16.20
N GLU A 195 -3.42 -0.08 15.11
CA GLU A 195 -3.71 1.33 14.89
C GLU A 195 -5.22 1.61 14.85
N THR A 196 -5.99 0.75 14.19
CA THR A 196 -7.46 0.83 14.12
C THR A 196 -8.06 0.84 15.52
N SER A 197 -7.58 -0.03 16.40
CA SER A 197 -8.07 -0.12 17.79
C SER A 197 -7.75 1.12 18.62
N LEU A 198 -6.73 1.90 18.27
CA LEU A 198 -6.26 3.03 19.07
C LEU A 198 -6.81 4.38 18.59
N SER A 199 -6.60 4.73 17.33
CA SER A 199 -6.95 6.06 16.79
C SER A 199 -7.25 6.05 15.29
N GLY A 200 -7.24 4.89 14.65
CA GLY A 200 -7.36 4.70 13.21
C GLY A 200 -6.00 4.59 12.51
N ILE A 201 -5.99 4.02 11.30
CA ILE A 201 -4.78 3.82 10.50
C ILE A 201 -4.24 5.13 9.95
N VAL A 202 -2.93 5.21 9.79
CA VAL A 202 -2.25 6.40 9.22
C VAL A 202 -2.14 6.36 7.70
N GLY A 203 -2.61 5.30 7.05
CA GLY A 203 -2.61 5.17 5.58
C GLY A 203 -3.39 3.94 5.13
N ALA A 204 -4.23 4.10 4.10
CA ALA A 204 -5.00 3.01 3.51
C ALA A 204 -4.15 2.18 2.52
N SER A 205 -4.64 0.98 2.15
CA SER A 205 -4.08 0.20 1.06
C SER A 205 -4.51 0.77 -0.29
N GLY A 206 -3.56 0.94 -1.21
CA GLY A 206 -3.87 1.36 -2.58
C GLY A 206 -4.55 0.27 -3.43
N CYS A 207 -4.64 -0.97 -2.91
CA CYS A 207 -5.21 -2.11 -3.61
C CYS A 207 -6.74 -2.16 -3.48
N LEU A 208 -7.25 -1.89 -2.27
CA LEU A 208 -8.70 -1.86 -2.00
C LEU A 208 -8.99 -0.96 -0.80
N TYR A 209 -9.73 0.12 -1.00
CA TYR A 209 -10.20 0.97 0.08
C TYR A 209 -11.50 1.70 -0.29
N ALA A 210 -12.29 2.00 0.71
CA ALA A 210 -13.54 2.72 0.61
C ALA A 210 -13.43 4.09 1.30
N VAL A 211 -14.10 5.10 0.76
CA VAL A 211 -14.05 6.49 1.24
C VAL A 211 -15.44 7.09 1.19
N ARG A 212 -15.86 7.85 2.20
CA ARG A 212 -17.07 8.68 2.10
C ARG A 212 -16.96 9.64 0.93
N ARG A 213 -18.06 9.85 0.22
CA ARG A 213 -18.13 10.70 -0.98
C ARG A 213 -17.57 12.10 -0.71
N ASP A 214 -17.94 12.74 0.38
CA ASP A 214 -17.51 14.10 0.75
C ASP A 214 -15.96 14.22 0.84
N LEU A 215 -15.30 13.20 1.39
CA LEU A 215 -13.84 13.11 1.42
C LEU A 215 -13.25 12.87 0.02
N HIS A 216 -13.85 11.96 -0.76
CA HIS A 216 -13.35 11.59 -2.07
C HIS A 216 -13.45 12.74 -3.09
N MET A 217 -14.46 13.60 -2.97
CA MET A 217 -14.68 14.73 -3.88
C MET A 217 -13.61 15.83 -3.77
N SER A 218 -12.72 15.79 -2.77
CA SER A 218 -11.58 16.70 -2.69
C SER A 218 -10.57 16.43 -3.80
N SER A 219 -10.21 17.48 -4.54
CA SER A 219 -9.15 17.38 -5.56
C SER A 219 -7.79 17.16 -4.89
N MET A 220 -6.98 16.35 -5.55
CA MET A 220 -5.63 16.06 -5.06
C MET A 220 -4.60 16.26 -6.18
N PRO A 221 -3.44 16.87 -5.89
CA PRO A 221 -2.34 16.94 -6.85
C PRO A 221 -1.95 15.53 -7.36
N GLU A 222 -1.78 15.40 -8.66
CA GLU A 222 -1.57 14.10 -9.35
C GLU A 222 -0.31 13.38 -8.88
N GLY A 223 0.71 14.12 -8.44
CA GLY A 223 1.95 13.57 -7.90
C GLY A 223 1.86 12.92 -6.51
N LEU A 224 0.70 13.02 -5.84
CA LEU A 224 0.49 12.47 -4.49
C LEU A 224 -0.10 11.06 -4.52
N SER A 225 0.00 10.35 -3.41
CA SER A 225 -0.58 9.03 -3.17
C SER A 225 -1.97 9.20 -2.58
N ARG A 226 -3.03 8.94 -3.37
CA ARG A 226 -4.40 9.19 -2.94
C ARG A 226 -4.84 8.27 -1.81
N ASP A 227 -4.45 7.00 -1.85
CA ASP A 227 -4.68 5.99 -0.83
C ASP A 227 -4.10 6.42 0.53
N PHE A 228 -2.84 6.84 0.54
CA PHE A 228 -2.20 7.36 1.76
C PHE A 228 -2.87 8.66 2.23
N ALA A 229 -3.13 9.59 1.31
CA ALA A 229 -3.76 10.87 1.63
C ALA A 229 -5.21 10.71 2.11
N ALA A 230 -5.96 9.69 1.69
CA ALA A 230 -7.33 9.47 2.13
C ALA A 230 -7.44 9.35 3.66
N ALA A 231 -6.56 8.55 4.29
CA ALA A 231 -6.52 8.43 5.75
C ALA A 231 -6.15 9.75 6.45
N LEU A 232 -5.22 10.51 5.85
CA LEU A 232 -4.80 11.81 6.36
C LEU A 232 -5.93 12.84 6.25
N MET A 233 -6.65 12.88 5.13
CA MET A 233 -7.78 13.77 4.90
C MET A 233 -8.96 13.43 5.82
N ALA A 234 -9.21 12.13 6.07
CA ALA A 234 -10.20 11.72 7.05
C ALA A 234 -9.89 12.35 8.41
N ARG A 235 -8.64 12.27 8.85
CA ARG A 235 -8.21 12.89 10.12
C ARG A 235 -8.35 14.40 10.16
N GLU A 236 -8.04 15.10 9.07
CA GLU A 236 -8.22 16.57 8.97
C GLU A 236 -9.67 16.98 9.13
N ARG A 237 -10.62 16.15 8.71
CA ARG A 237 -12.06 16.41 8.78
C ARG A 237 -12.76 15.79 10.01
N GLY A 238 -11.99 15.29 10.97
CA GLY A 238 -12.53 14.72 12.21
C GLY A 238 -12.98 13.28 12.12
N TYR A 239 -12.81 12.64 10.95
CA TYR A 239 -13.06 11.21 10.78
C TYR A 239 -11.84 10.36 11.16
N CYS A 240 -12.04 9.05 11.28
CA CYS A 240 -10.97 8.08 11.36
C CYS A 240 -10.91 7.21 10.09
N ALA A 241 -9.75 6.62 9.84
CA ALA A 241 -9.56 5.57 8.86
C ALA A 241 -9.37 4.25 9.60
N VAL A 242 -9.96 3.15 9.11
CA VAL A 242 -9.92 1.84 9.78
C VAL A 242 -9.41 0.75 8.83
N SER A 243 -8.78 -0.29 9.39
CA SER A 243 -8.46 -1.54 8.70
C SER A 243 -9.62 -2.51 8.89
N VAL A 244 -10.12 -3.09 7.79
CA VAL A 244 -11.21 -4.08 7.78
C VAL A 244 -10.62 -5.42 7.40
N THR A 245 -10.24 -6.21 8.39
CA THR A 245 -9.52 -7.49 8.21
C THR A 245 -10.30 -8.51 7.39
N ALA A 246 -11.65 -8.48 7.47
CA ALA A 246 -12.53 -9.35 6.70
C ALA A 246 -12.68 -8.94 5.21
N ALA A 247 -12.32 -7.70 4.86
CA ALA A 247 -12.38 -7.22 3.47
C ALA A 247 -11.12 -7.62 2.71
N ILE A 248 -11.05 -8.86 2.27
CA ILE A 248 -9.86 -9.45 1.65
C ILE A 248 -9.76 -9.05 0.18
N CYS A 249 -8.54 -8.70 -0.23
CA CYS A 249 -8.18 -8.60 -1.64
C CYS A 249 -6.85 -9.32 -1.91
N TYR A 250 -6.81 -10.05 -3.02
CA TYR A 250 -5.65 -10.83 -3.44
C TYR A 250 -4.84 -10.02 -4.44
N VAL A 251 -3.59 -9.76 -4.07
CA VAL A 251 -2.69 -8.90 -4.83
C VAL A 251 -1.59 -9.74 -5.47
N PRO A 252 -1.58 -9.91 -6.79
CA PRO A 252 -0.50 -10.61 -7.47
C PRO A 252 0.83 -9.89 -7.24
N ARG A 253 1.86 -10.62 -6.84
CA ARG A 253 3.21 -10.09 -6.64
C ARG A 253 4.17 -10.75 -7.63
N GLY A 254 4.99 -9.92 -8.24
CA GLY A 254 6.03 -10.40 -9.16
C GLY A 254 7.25 -10.93 -8.42
N THR A 255 8.00 -11.85 -9.05
CA THR A 255 9.27 -12.38 -8.53
C THR A 255 10.46 -11.47 -8.86
N SER A 256 10.33 -10.53 -9.81
CA SER A 256 11.42 -9.67 -10.27
C SER A 256 11.76 -8.59 -9.23
N LEU A 257 12.94 -8.69 -8.62
CA LEU A 257 13.49 -7.68 -7.68
C LEU A 257 13.60 -6.30 -8.32
N ARG A 258 13.97 -6.23 -9.61
CA ARG A 258 14.10 -4.95 -10.33
C ARG A 258 12.78 -4.22 -10.48
N ARG A 259 11.72 -4.92 -10.86
CA ARG A 259 10.37 -4.34 -10.98
C ARG A 259 9.85 -3.89 -9.61
N GLU A 260 10.09 -4.70 -8.60
CA GLU A 260 9.71 -4.37 -7.22
C GLU A 260 10.46 -3.13 -6.70
N TYR A 261 11.75 -3.02 -6.97
CA TYR A 261 12.54 -1.83 -6.65
C TYR A 261 11.97 -0.55 -7.27
N VAL A 262 11.70 -0.58 -8.58
CA VAL A 262 11.14 0.58 -9.30
C VAL A 262 9.78 0.96 -8.72
N ARG A 263 8.94 -0.03 -8.42
CA ARG A 263 7.64 0.16 -7.77
C ARG A 263 7.80 0.81 -6.39
N LYS A 264 8.72 0.29 -5.54
CA LYS A 264 9.00 0.85 -4.21
C LYS A 264 9.50 2.29 -4.26
N VAL A 265 10.46 2.60 -5.13
CA VAL A 265 10.98 3.97 -5.29
C VAL A 265 9.83 4.93 -5.62
N ARG A 266 8.97 4.57 -6.59
CA ARG A 266 7.82 5.37 -6.99
C ARG A 266 6.83 5.57 -5.85
N THR A 267 6.43 4.49 -5.18
CA THR A 267 5.45 4.52 -4.10
C THR A 267 5.96 5.34 -2.91
N MET A 268 7.22 5.14 -2.51
CA MET A 268 7.83 5.87 -1.39
C MET A 268 8.04 7.35 -1.71
N ALA A 269 8.46 7.71 -2.93
CA ALA A 269 8.62 9.10 -3.34
C ALA A 269 7.27 9.86 -3.31
N ARG A 270 6.18 9.22 -3.79
CA ARG A 270 4.82 9.78 -3.68
C ARG A 270 4.36 9.88 -2.24
N GLY A 271 4.65 8.86 -1.42
CA GLY A 271 4.36 8.86 0.00
C GLY A 271 5.04 10.02 0.75
N LEU A 272 6.33 10.23 0.52
CA LEU A 272 7.09 11.36 1.10
C LEU A 272 6.50 12.72 0.72
N ARG A 273 6.14 12.91 -0.55
CA ARG A 273 5.49 14.15 -1.00
C ARG A 273 4.12 14.34 -0.37
N THR A 274 3.34 13.26 -0.24
CA THR A 274 2.03 13.29 0.43
C THR A 274 2.17 13.66 1.89
N LEU A 275 3.13 13.08 2.61
CA LEU A 275 3.42 13.44 3.99
C LEU A 275 3.85 14.90 4.12
N TRP A 276 4.71 15.38 3.22
CA TRP A 276 5.13 16.79 3.20
C TRP A 276 3.96 17.74 2.92
N HIS A 277 3.09 17.40 1.99
CA HIS A 277 1.88 18.15 1.68
C HIS A 277 0.93 18.23 2.89
N LYS A 278 0.84 17.16 3.67
CA LYS A 278 0.02 17.03 4.87
C LYS A 278 0.79 17.16 6.20
N ARG A 279 1.96 17.81 6.18
CA ARG A 279 2.89 17.89 7.33
C ARG A 279 2.30 18.47 8.61
N ILE A 280 1.22 19.23 8.51
CA ILE A 280 0.52 19.77 9.68
C ILE A 280 0.02 18.67 10.62
N LEU A 281 -0.28 17.48 10.09
CA LEU A 281 -0.70 16.31 10.85
C LEU A 281 0.42 15.71 11.70
N LEU A 282 1.68 16.09 11.46
CA LEU A 282 2.82 15.71 12.29
C LEU A 282 2.91 16.51 13.59
N SER A 283 2.05 17.53 13.79
CA SER A 283 2.05 18.34 15.02
C SER A 283 1.39 17.59 16.19
N PRO A 284 2.15 17.19 17.23
CA PRO A 284 1.57 16.46 18.37
C PRO A 284 0.57 17.32 19.17
N SER A 285 0.79 18.66 19.22
CA SER A 285 -0.11 19.57 19.93
C SER A 285 -1.49 19.67 19.29
N ARG A 286 -1.61 19.46 17.96
CA ARG A 286 -2.88 19.53 17.21
C ARG A 286 -3.54 18.18 17.03
N HIS A 287 -2.75 17.12 16.82
CA HIS A 287 -3.26 15.80 16.41
C HIS A 287 -2.93 14.69 17.41
N GLY A 288 -2.24 14.98 18.52
CA GLY A 288 -2.01 14.08 19.64
C GLY A 288 -1.46 12.71 19.22
N ARG A 289 -2.19 11.64 19.59
CA ARG A 289 -1.80 10.25 19.30
C ARG A 289 -1.65 9.96 17.80
N PHE A 290 -2.48 10.58 16.95
CA PHE A 290 -2.38 10.36 15.51
C PHE A 290 -1.06 10.88 14.95
N ALA A 291 -0.61 12.06 15.40
CA ALA A 291 0.70 12.58 15.00
C ALA A 291 1.82 11.63 15.41
N TRP A 292 1.79 11.12 16.66
CA TRP A 292 2.76 10.12 17.13
C TRP A 292 2.75 8.86 16.26
N MET A 293 1.57 8.34 15.91
CA MET A 293 1.44 7.17 15.03
C MET A 293 2.00 7.45 13.63
N LEU A 294 1.72 8.63 13.07
CA LEU A 294 2.21 9.04 11.76
C LEU A 294 3.74 9.19 11.74
N TRP A 295 4.33 9.77 12.80
CA TRP A 295 5.78 9.80 13.00
C TRP A 295 6.38 8.39 13.05
N SER A 296 5.85 7.55 13.92
CA SER A 296 6.41 6.21 14.19
C SER A 296 6.25 5.28 12.99
N HIS A 297 5.06 5.22 12.40
CA HIS A 297 4.76 4.28 11.33
C HIS A 297 5.33 4.71 9.97
N LYS A 298 5.33 5.98 9.65
CA LYS A 298 5.75 6.45 8.32
C LYS A 298 7.12 7.13 8.38
N LEU A 299 7.27 8.21 9.14
CA LEU A 299 8.49 9.01 9.09
C LEU A 299 9.71 8.24 9.64
N CYS A 300 9.61 7.58 10.80
CA CYS A 300 10.71 6.80 11.36
C CYS A 300 11.16 5.68 10.41
N ARG A 301 10.22 4.96 9.78
CA ARG A 301 10.56 3.93 8.78
C ARG A 301 11.30 4.50 7.57
N TRP A 302 10.91 5.68 7.12
CA TRP A 302 11.56 6.32 5.97
C TRP A 302 12.90 6.97 6.32
N LEU A 303 13.14 7.27 7.60
CA LEU A 303 14.43 7.74 8.12
C LEU A 303 15.41 6.59 8.42
N THR A 304 14.91 5.38 8.70
CA THR A 304 15.74 4.21 9.03
C THR A 304 16.89 3.97 8.04
N PRO A 305 16.71 4.02 6.70
CA PRO A 305 17.84 3.78 5.78
C PRO A 305 18.96 4.82 5.91
N TRP A 306 18.67 6.05 6.25
CA TRP A 306 19.66 7.08 6.50
C TRP A 306 20.46 6.80 7.77
N THR A 307 19.79 6.39 8.84
CA THR A 307 20.49 6.06 10.09
C THR A 307 21.31 4.78 9.96
N VAL A 308 20.85 3.79 9.17
CA VAL A 308 21.64 2.58 8.84
C VAL A 308 22.89 2.96 8.04
N LEU A 309 22.78 3.87 7.07
CA LEU A 309 23.93 4.33 6.30
C LEU A 309 24.97 5.06 7.18
N LEU A 310 24.51 5.95 8.07
CA LEU A 310 25.36 6.64 9.03
C LEU A 310 26.00 5.65 10.01
N ALA A 311 25.27 4.67 10.50
CA ALA A 311 25.80 3.61 11.36
C ALA A 311 26.87 2.77 10.65
N ALA A 312 26.66 2.44 9.37
CA ALA A 312 27.66 1.71 8.58
C ALA A 312 28.97 2.51 8.45
N ALA A 313 28.89 3.82 8.21
CA ALA A 313 30.05 4.69 8.20
C ALA A 313 30.74 4.77 9.58
N ALA A 314 29.96 4.82 10.67
CA ALA A 314 30.49 4.82 12.03
C ALA A 314 31.17 3.49 12.38
N VAL A 315 30.59 2.35 12.00
CA VAL A 315 31.19 1.02 12.15
C VAL A 315 32.48 0.91 11.36
N ALA A 316 32.54 1.44 10.12
CA ALA A 316 33.76 1.46 9.32
C ALA A 316 34.90 2.25 10.02
N ALA A 317 34.59 3.36 10.65
CA ALA A 317 35.57 4.15 11.41
C ALA A 317 36.11 3.42 12.66
N LEU A 318 35.37 2.45 13.20
CA LEU A 318 35.74 1.66 14.37
C LEU A 318 36.53 0.37 13.99
N THR A 319 36.51 -0.04 12.73
CA THR A 319 37.10 -1.30 12.25
C THR A 319 38.59 -1.47 12.65
N PRO A 320 39.46 -0.41 12.63
CA PRO A 320 40.87 -0.61 12.99
C PRO A 320 41.08 -0.97 14.48
N ARG A 321 40.10 -0.80 15.32
CA ARG A 321 40.22 -0.94 16.78
C ARG A 321 39.34 -2.05 17.37
N HIS A 322 38.29 -2.46 16.67
CA HIS A 322 37.31 -3.41 17.19
C HIS A 322 37.01 -4.51 16.18
N TRP A 323 37.25 -5.76 16.55
CA TRP A 323 37.03 -6.94 15.70
C TRP A 323 35.52 -7.08 15.32
N TRP A 324 34.61 -6.74 16.23
CA TRP A 324 33.16 -6.78 15.95
C TRP A 324 32.75 -5.83 14.84
N ALA A 325 33.43 -4.68 14.69
CA ALA A 325 33.16 -3.74 13.61
C ALA A 325 33.54 -4.35 12.23
N ALA A 326 34.69 -5.03 12.17
CA ALA A 326 35.14 -5.73 10.95
C ALA A 326 34.14 -6.86 10.58
N THR A 327 33.68 -7.66 11.55
CA THR A 327 32.68 -8.72 11.30
C THR A 327 31.34 -8.17 10.88
N THR A 328 30.90 -7.05 11.47
CA THR A 328 29.64 -6.37 11.08
C THR A 328 29.71 -5.87 9.63
N LEU A 329 30.82 -5.23 9.22
CA LEU A 329 31.02 -4.81 7.85
C LEU A 329 31.10 -5.98 6.88
N ALA A 330 31.77 -7.05 7.25
CA ALA A 330 31.86 -8.27 6.44
C ALA A 330 30.47 -8.88 6.21
N ALA A 331 29.62 -8.94 7.27
CA ALA A 331 28.25 -9.39 7.16
C ALA A 331 27.40 -8.47 6.26
N GLY A 332 27.55 -7.15 6.38
CA GLY A 332 26.91 -6.17 5.49
C GLY A 332 27.37 -6.32 4.04
N GLY A 333 28.66 -6.51 3.81
CA GLY A 333 29.24 -6.79 2.49
C GLY A 333 28.71 -8.09 1.88
N ALA A 334 28.61 -9.15 2.68
CA ALA A 334 28.02 -10.41 2.24
C ALA A 334 26.52 -10.24 1.85
N ALA A 335 25.75 -9.48 2.64
CA ALA A 335 24.36 -9.17 2.29
C ALA A 335 24.24 -8.36 1.00
N ALA A 336 25.13 -7.38 0.79
CA ALA A 336 25.20 -6.60 -0.45
C ALA A 336 25.59 -7.48 -1.65
N PHE A 337 26.54 -8.38 -1.48
CA PHE A 337 26.97 -9.35 -2.51
C PHE A 337 25.83 -10.30 -2.90
N LEU A 338 25.12 -10.88 -1.90
CA LEU A 338 23.95 -11.73 -2.16
C LEU A 338 22.85 -10.93 -2.87
N THR A 339 22.69 -9.65 -2.55
CA THR A 339 21.77 -8.76 -3.23
C THR A 339 22.14 -8.55 -4.69
N ALA A 340 23.42 -8.35 -4.99
CA ALA A 340 23.90 -8.23 -6.36
C ALA A 340 23.64 -9.52 -7.17
N ILE A 341 23.83 -10.70 -6.58
CA ILE A 341 23.44 -11.98 -7.19
C ILE A 341 21.95 -12.00 -7.46
N GLY A 342 21.11 -11.59 -6.50
CA GLY A 342 19.66 -11.54 -6.67
C GLY A 342 19.22 -10.60 -7.80
N TRP A 343 19.94 -9.52 -8.07
CA TRP A 343 19.64 -8.58 -9.16
C TRP A 343 19.94 -9.11 -10.56
N ILE A 344 20.91 -10.02 -10.69
CA ILE A 344 21.26 -10.70 -11.95
C ILE A 344 20.57 -12.06 -12.08
N TRP A 345 19.78 -12.47 -11.07
CA TRP A 345 19.07 -13.75 -11.09
C TRP A 345 18.08 -13.80 -12.25
N PRO A 346 18.01 -14.93 -12.97
CA PRO A 346 17.11 -15.08 -14.12
C PRO A 346 15.64 -14.83 -13.73
N GLU A 347 14.95 -13.98 -14.49
CA GLU A 347 13.51 -13.74 -14.29
C GLU A 347 12.74 -15.04 -14.48
N GLY A 348 11.73 -15.28 -13.63
CA GLY A 348 10.88 -16.48 -13.67
C GLY A 348 11.45 -17.68 -12.91
N ARG A 349 12.68 -17.64 -12.39
CA ARG A 349 13.18 -18.68 -11.49
C ARG A 349 13.03 -18.27 -10.02
N PRO A 350 12.64 -19.23 -9.14
CA PRO A 350 12.52 -18.95 -7.72
C PRO A 350 13.87 -18.53 -7.13
N LEU A 351 13.87 -17.47 -6.35
CA LEU A 351 15.06 -16.98 -5.68
C LEU A 351 15.27 -17.77 -4.37
N PRO A 352 16.42 -18.42 -4.15
CA PRO A 352 16.68 -19.12 -2.90
C PRO A 352 16.52 -18.20 -1.68
N ARG A 353 15.94 -18.70 -0.58
CA ARG A 353 15.65 -17.90 0.63
C ARG A 353 16.88 -17.17 1.16
N LEU A 354 18.06 -17.80 1.10
CA LEU A 354 19.32 -17.21 1.53
C LEU A 354 19.68 -15.93 0.74
N ILE A 355 19.29 -15.84 -0.52
CA ILE A 355 19.49 -14.67 -1.37
C ILE A 355 18.29 -13.72 -1.27
N ALA A 356 17.08 -14.26 -1.22
CA ALA A 356 15.84 -13.48 -1.25
C ALA A 356 15.72 -12.50 -0.08
N LEU A 357 15.98 -12.94 1.15
CA LEU A 357 15.84 -12.11 2.35
C LEU A 357 16.81 -10.90 2.37
N PRO A 358 18.15 -11.09 2.19
CA PRO A 358 19.07 -9.96 2.10
C PRO A 358 18.73 -9.04 0.93
N SER A 359 18.41 -9.61 -0.25
CA SER A 359 18.08 -8.82 -1.43
C SER A 359 16.84 -7.94 -1.21
N TYR A 360 15.82 -8.45 -0.56
CA TYR A 360 14.61 -7.68 -0.23
C TYR A 360 14.93 -6.55 0.75
N ALA A 361 15.71 -6.85 1.81
CA ALA A 361 16.05 -5.87 2.85
C ALA A 361 16.96 -4.75 2.29
N VAL A 362 18.07 -5.11 1.63
CA VAL A 362 19.04 -4.13 1.08
C VAL A 362 18.40 -3.31 -0.04
N SER A 363 17.76 -3.96 -1.03
CA SER A 363 17.09 -3.25 -2.13
C SER A 363 15.99 -2.35 -1.62
N GLY A 364 15.24 -2.77 -0.58
CA GLY A 364 14.20 -1.98 0.05
C GLY A 364 14.74 -0.69 0.67
N ASN A 365 15.84 -0.77 1.41
CA ASN A 365 16.50 0.40 2.02
C ASN A 365 17.07 1.34 0.96
N ILE A 366 17.74 0.82 -0.06
CA ILE A 366 18.25 1.63 -1.19
C ILE A 366 17.09 2.30 -1.93
N ALA A 367 15.96 1.61 -2.12
CA ALA A 367 14.79 2.19 -2.77
C ALA A 367 14.23 3.38 -1.99
N VAL A 368 14.23 3.33 -0.65
CA VAL A 368 13.79 4.46 0.19
C VAL A 368 14.76 5.64 0.08
N LEU A 369 16.09 5.41 0.12
CA LEU A 369 17.09 6.48 -0.11
C LEU A 369 16.91 7.14 -1.48
N HIS A 370 16.76 6.33 -2.54
CA HIS A 370 16.47 6.84 -3.89
C HIS A 370 15.15 7.63 -3.94
N ALA A 371 14.12 7.17 -3.23
CA ALA A 371 12.84 7.86 -3.14
C ALA A 371 12.97 9.25 -2.50
N TRP A 372 13.82 9.42 -1.47
CA TRP A 372 14.12 10.71 -0.87
C TRP A 372 14.74 11.67 -1.90
N ILE A 373 15.74 11.21 -2.65
CA ILE A 373 16.39 12.02 -3.70
C ILE A 373 15.36 12.47 -4.74
N ARG A 374 14.47 11.57 -5.17
CA ARG A 374 13.39 11.92 -6.11
C ARG A 374 12.34 12.85 -5.53
N ALA A 375 11.99 12.67 -4.27
CA ALA A 375 10.99 13.51 -3.60
C ALA A 375 11.47 14.95 -3.45
N VAL A 376 12.74 15.15 -3.06
CA VAL A 376 13.38 16.46 -2.89
C VAL A 376 13.70 17.10 -4.24
N GLY A 377 14.21 16.33 -5.19
CA GLY A 377 14.62 16.82 -6.53
C GLY A 377 13.47 17.22 -7.46
N GLY A 378 12.21 17.20 -7.00
CA GLY A 378 11.05 17.64 -7.79
C GLY A 378 10.73 16.74 -9.01
N ARG A 379 11.56 15.74 -9.32
CA ARG A 379 11.42 14.85 -10.47
C ARG A 379 10.38 13.76 -10.20
N GLY A 380 9.10 14.11 -10.24
CA GLY A 380 8.00 13.17 -10.14
C GLY A 380 7.34 12.97 -11.47
N THR A 381 7.39 11.78 -12.04
CA THR A 381 6.45 11.41 -13.09
C THR A 381 5.10 11.20 -12.45
N ALA A 382 4.12 12.05 -12.79
CA ALA A 382 2.71 11.85 -12.45
C ALA A 382 2.19 10.55 -13.08
N LEU A 383 2.84 10.11 -14.17
CA LEU A 383 2.43 8.96 -14.95
C LEU A 383 2.67 7.65 -14.19
N TRP A 384 1.59 6.96 -13.97
CA TRP A 384 1.57 5.61 -13.44
C TRP A 384 1.70 4.61 -14.58
N GLU A 385 2.63 3.67 -14.48
CA GLU A 385 2.68 2.52 -15.34
C GLU A 385 2.18 1.29 -14.58
N PRO A 386 1.20 0.56 -15.13
CA PRO A 386 0.74 -0.67 -14.55
C PRO A 386 1.91 -1.64 -14.35
N THR A 387 1.92 -2.33 -13.25
CA THR A 387 2.86 -3.42 -13.05
C THR A 387 2.38 -4.58 -13.92
N ARG A 388 3.03 -4.83 -15.07
CA ARG A 388 2.74 -6.00 -15.91
C ARG A 388 2.94 -7.26 -15.07
N ARG A 389 1.83 -7.83 -14.63
CA ARG A 389 1.77 -9.07 -13.85
C ARG A 389 1.31 -10.14 -14.84
N GLY A 390 2.17 -11.10 -15.17
CA GLY A 390 1.79 -12.22 -16.04
C GLY A 390 0.75 -13.09 -15.36
N LEU A 391 -0.53 -12.75 -15.53
CA LEU A 391 -1.67 -13.57 -15.09
C LEU A 391 -1.97 -14.55 -16.22
N THR A 392 -1.62 -15.83 -16.05
CA THR A 392 -2.27 -16.88 -16.81
C THR A 392 -3.57 -17.25 -16.09
N SER A 393 -4.70 -17.33 -16.81
CA SER A 393 -6.04 -17.61 -16.28
C SER A 393 -6.12 -18.86 -15.37
N ARG A 394 -5.25 -19.86 -15.60
CA ARG A 394 -5.20 -21.10 -14.82
C ARG A 394 -4.71 -20.96 -13.39
N ALA A 395 -3.83 -20.02 -13.08
CA ALA A 395 -3.31 -19.84 -11.71
C ALA A 395 -4.34 -19.17 -10.78
N VAL A 396 -5.26 -18.39 -11.35
CA VAL A 396 -6.29 -17.65 -10.61
C VAL A 396 -7.39 -18.58 -10.10
N ASP A 397 -7.75 -19.64 -10.86
CA ASP A 397 -8.83 -20.57 -10.50
C ASP A 397 -8.42 -21.58 -9.41
N ARG A 398 -7.14 -21.91 -9.28
CA ARG A 398 -6.66 -22.80 -8.21
C ARG A 398 -6.67 -22.17 -6.82
N ALA A 399 -6.38 -20.87 -6.73
CA ALA A 399 -6.34 -20.15 -5.43
C ALA A 399 -7.74 -19.84 -4.86
N SER A 400 -8.82 -20.09 -5.62
CA SER A 400 -10.21 -19.86 -5.23
C SER A 400 -10.93 -21.10 -4.71
N ARG A 401 -10.28 -22.26 -4.62
CA ARG A 401 -10.89 -23.45 -4.02
C ARG A 401 -10.71 -23.37 -2.51
N PRO A 402 -11.80 -23.47 -1.72
CA PRO A 402 -11.69 -23.58 -0.27
C PRO A 402 -10.95 -24.88 0.07
N VAL A 403 -10.04 -24.81 1.05
CA VAL A 403 -9.39 -25.96 1.70
C VAL A 403 -10.38 -26.56 2.67
#